data_68671f1b385ac671033f3d09b65458f0
#
_entry.id   68671f1b385ac671033f3d09b65458f0
#
_cell.length_a   1.000
_cell.length_b   1.000
_cell.length_c   1.000
_cell.angle_alpha   90.00
_cell.angle_beta   90.00
_cell.angle_gamma   90.00
#
_symmetry.space_group_name_H-M   'P 1'
#
loop_
_entity.id
_entity.type
_entity.pdbx_description
1 polymer ?
#
loop_
_entity_poly.entity_id
_entity_poly.type
_entity_poly.pdbx_seq_one_letter_code
_entity_poly.pdbx_strand_id
1 'polypeptide(L)'
;CKADEMGALVRLNSFEEIAEGWQALLSSCAIDTVFFTPQWQKVWWQELGQQKEMLLLSFQPEDEITGIAPLKRENGVISFLGDRDLYDYADFLVRKGHEDSFYNALLDYLEGEPWERLELFSLSQDSCTLTHLAPLARQRGYEVEVREEDVVPGLSLPESWDAYLSSLSRKDRHELRRKLRRLSSETEYRCYTCSSPDELDQDLESFFQLMAESQEAKSRFLTPE
;
A
#
# COMPACT_ATOMS: atom_id res chain seq x y z
N CYS A 1 -3.42 -16.20 33.74
CA CYS A 1 -2.45 -16.91 32.93
C CYS A 1 -3.16 -17.33 31.66
N LYS A 2 -3.16 -16.49 30.61
CA LYS A 2 -3.38 -16.95 29.26
C LYS A 2 -2.01 -17.45 28.81
N ALA A 3 -1.87 -18.74 28.66
CA ALA A 3 -0.72 -19.34 28.03
C ALA A 3 -0.71 -18.92 26.56
N ASP A 4 0.43 -18.55 26.12
CA ASP A 4 0.83 -18.12 24.78
C ASP A 4 0.12 -18.93 23.67
N GLU A 5 -0.80 -18.31 22.97
CA GLU A 5 -1.18 -18.68 21.62
C GLU A 5 -0.06 -18.22 20.69
N MET A 6 1.07 -18.92 20.73
CA MET A 6 2.20 -18.68 19.84
C MET A 6 1.87 -19.29 18.48
N GLY A 7 1.16 -18.54 17.63
CA GLY A 7 1.06 -18.83 16.21
C GLY A 7 2.44 -18.71 15.56
N ALA A 8 2.77 -19.62 14.64
CA ALA A 8 3.97 -19.52 13.84
C ALA A 8 3.68 -18.79 12.51
N LEU A 9 4.65 -18.07 11.98
CA LEU A 9 4.60 -17.59 10.61
C LEU A 9 4.83 -18.75 9.65
N VAL A 10 3.97 -18.84 8.65
CA VAL A 10 4.05 -19.83 7.59
C VAL A 10 4.48 -19.11 6.30
N ARG A 11 5.56 -19.57 5.70
CA ARG A 11 6.00 -19.08 4.39
C ARG A 11 5.15 -19.72 3.29
N LEU A 12 4.65 -18.89 2.40
CA LEU A 12 3.84 -19.28 1.26
C LEU A 12 4.65 -19.19 -0.03
N ASN A 13 4.31 -20.03 -0.99
CA ASN A 13 4.99 -20.09 -2.28
C ASN A 13 4.25 -19.30 -3.38
N SER A 14 2.97 -18.99 -3.14
CA SER A 14 2.15 -18.27 -4.10
C SER A 14 1.05 -17.45 -3.41
N PHE A 15 0.51 -16.47 -4.16
CA PHE A 15 -0.62 -15.66 -3.70
C PHE A 15 -1.94 -16.46 -3.67
N GLU A 16 -2.05 -17.49 -4.49
CA GLU A 16 -3.22 -18.35 -4.61
C GLU A 16 -3.51 -19.11 -3.32
N GLU A 17 -2.47 -19.50 -2.59
CA GLU A 17 -2.59 -20.23 -1.32
C GLU A 17 -3.35 -19.45 -0.24
N ILE A 18 -3.42 -18.13 -0.36
CA ILE A 18 -3.94 -17.26 0.69
C ILE A 18 -4.98 -16.24 0.18
N ALA A 19 -5.33 -16.23 -1.10
CA ALA A 19 -6.11 -15.16 -1.72
C ALA A 19 -7.45 -14.87 -1.03
N GLU A 20 -8.20 -15.91 -0.65
CA GLU A 20 -9.49 -15.75 0.06
C GLU A 20 -9.28 -15.21 1.47
N GLY A 21 -8.33 -15.75 2.22
CA GLY A 21 -8.01 -15.30 3.57
C GLY A 21 -7.42 -13.89 3.59
N TRP A 22 -6.66 -13.52 2.56
CA TRP A 22 -6.13 -12.17 2.39
C TRP A 22 -7.27 -11.16 2.22
N GLN A 23 -8.20 -11.43 1.33
CA GLN A 23 -9.33 -10.52 1.10
C GLN A 23 -10.22 -10.40 2.35
N ALA A 24 -10.42 -11.49 3.08
CA ALA A 24 -11.17 -11.48 4.34
C ALA A 24 -10.44 -10.66 5.41
N LEU A 25 -9.13 -10.83 5.55
CA LEU A 25 -8.32 -10.06 6.50
C LEU A 25 -8.32 -8.57 6.14
N LEU A 26 -8.11 -8.22 4.88
CA LEU A 26 -8.09 -6.83 4.40
C LEU A 26 -9.38 -6.09 4.78
N SER A 27 -10.53 -6.74 4.63
CA SER A 27 -11.82 -6.17 5.02
C SER A 27 -11.95 -5.84 6.51
N SER A 28 -11.09 -6.41 7.35
CA SER A 28 -11.05 -6.18 8.80
C SER A 28 -9.93 -5.22 9.24
N CYS A 29 -9.07 -4.80 8.31
CA CYS A 29 -7.98 -3.87 8.57
C CYS A 29 -8.44 -2.41 8.46
N ALA A 30 -7.74 -1.52 9.16
CA ALA A 30 -8.04 -0.09 9.15
C ALA A 30 -7.69 0.61 7.82
N ILE A 31 -6.84 -0.01 7.00
CA ILE A 31 -6.35 0.53 5.74
C ILE A 31 -6.92 -0.32 4.60
N ASP A 32 -7.75 0.31 3.75
CA ASP A 32 -8.33 -0.31 2.56
C ASP A 32 -7.93 0.52 1.34
N THR A 33 -6.77 0.21 0.78
CA THR A 33 -6.28 0.79 -0.47
C THR A 33 -5.94 -0.31 -1.47
N VAL A 34 -5.88 0.04 -2.74
CA VAL A 34 -5.53 -0.90 -3.82
C VAL A 34 -4.19 -1.59 -3.59
N PHE A 35 -3.23 -0.90 -2.98
CA PHE A 35 -1.88 -1.41 -2.73
C PHE A 35 -1.85 -2.63 -1.80
N PHE A 36 -2.84 -2.79 -0.94
CA PHE A 36 -2.97 -3.93 -0.02
C PHE A 36 -3.74 -5.11 -0.60
N THR A 37 -4.29 -4.98 -1.80
CA THR A 37 -5.02 -6.08 -2.42
C THR A 37 -4.08 -7.18 -2.92
N PRO A 38 -4.45 -8.47 -2.82
CA PRO A 38 -3.63 -9.55 -3.34
C PRO A 38 -3.43 -9.45 -4.87
N GLN A 39 -4.39 -8.86 -5.60
CA GLN A 39 -4.30 -8.62 -7.03
C GLN A 39 -3.17 -7.66 -7.39
N TRP A 40 -3.09 -6.52 -6.68
CA TRP A 40 -2.03 -5.54 -6.89
C TRP A 40 -0.65 -6.13 -6.58
N GLN A 41 -0.51 -6.77 -5.42
CA GLN A 41 0.73 -7.41 -4.98
C GLN A 41 1.20 -8.48 -5.96
N LYS A 42 0.27 -9.31 -6.45
CA LYS A 42 0.55 -10.37 -7.42
C LYS A 42 1.03 -9.81 -8.76
N VAL A 43 0.33 -8.80 -9.32
CA VAL A 43 0.72 -8.16 -10.58
C VAL A 43 2.10 -7.54 -10.44
N TRP A 44 2.33 -6.77 -9.37
CA TRP A 44 3.66 -6.20 -9.13
C TRP A 44 4.75 -7.27 -9.07
N TRP A 45 4.49 -8.38 -8.38
CA TRP A 45 5.46 -9.47 -8.28
C TRP A 45 5.74 -10.14 -9.63
N GLN A 46 4.73 -10.36 -10.45
CA GLN A 46 4.85 -10.99 -11.77
C GLN A 46 5.65 -10.12 -12.74
N GLU A 47 5.42 -8.81 -12.72
CA GLU A 47 6.04 -7.88 -13.68
C GLU A 47 7.40 -7.36 -13.19
N LEU A 48 7.56 -7.09 -11.90
CA LEU A 48 8.72 -6.37 -11.35
C LEU A 48 9.48 -7.14 -10.26
N GLY A 49 8.98 -8.29 -9.85
CA GLY A 49 9.57 -9.13 -8.81
C GLY A 49 10.73 -10.02 -9.28
N GLN A 50 11.03 -10.06 -10.58
CA GLN A 50 12.08 -10.91 -11.15
C GLN A 50 13.44 -10.65 -10.49
N GLN A 51 14.22 -11.71 -10.29
CA GLN A 51 15.54 -11.69 -9.62
C GLN A 51 15.50 -11.37 -8.11
N LYS A 52 14.32 -11.26 -7.51
CA LYS A 52 14.12 -11.08 -6.08
C LYS A 52 13.58 -12.36 -5.45
N GLU A 53 13.76 -12.52 -4.16
CA GLU A 53 13.19 -13.64 -3.42
C GLU A 53 11.92 -13.21 -2.72
N MET A 54 10.80 -13.89 -3.00
CA MET A 54 9.54 -13.65 -2.30
C MET A 54 9.59 -14.23 -0.89
N LEU A 55 9.22 -13.42 0.08
CA LEU A 55 9.00 -13.77 1.47
C LEU A 55 7.55 -13.43 1.85
N LEU A 56 6.62 -14.14 1.24
CA LEU A 56 5.20 -14.00 1.57
C LEU A 56 4.91 -14.85 2.81
N LEU A 57 4.56 -14.20 3.91
CA LEU A 57 4.35 -14.88 5.19
C LEU A 57 2.92 -14.66 5.67
N SER A 58 2.29 -15.70 6.21
CA SER A 58 1.01 -15.63 6.90
C SER A 58 1.14 -15.99 8.35
N PHE A 59 0.43 -15.29 9.21
CA PHE A 59 0.30 -15.58 10.63
C PHE A 59 -1.08 -16.19 10.89
N GLN A 60 -1.09 -17.44 11.39
CA GLN A 60 -2.30 -18.26 11.50
C GLN A 60 -2.39 -18.92 12.89
N PRO A 61 -2.65 -18.15 13.95
CA PRO A 61 -3.00 -18.74 15.22
C PRO A 61 -4.36 -19.46 15.08
N GLU A 62 -4.48 -20.68 15.59
CA GLU A 62 -5.72 -21.48 15.55
C GLU A 62 -6.31 -21.68 14.13
N ASP A 63 -5.44 -21.83 13.12
CA ASP A 63 -5.80 -22.02 11.71
C ASP A 63 -6.53 -20.84 11.04
N GLU A 64 -6.61 -19.68 11.68
CA GLU A 64 -7.19 -18.47 11.12
C GLU A 64 -6.10 -17.46 10.72
N ILE A 65 -6.18 -16.90 9.51
CA ILE A 65 -5.25 -15.89 9.06
C ILE A 65 -5.55 -14.58 9.76
N THR A 66 -4.64 -14.14 10.62
CA THR A 66 -4.76 -12.89 11.38
C THR A 66 -3.65 -11.89 11.07
N GLY A 67 -2.65 -12.32 10.28
CA GLY A 67 -1.57 -11.45 9.83
C GLY A 67 -0.98 -11.90 8.51
N ILE A 68 -0.55 -10.94 7.68
CA ILE A 68 0.16 -11.17 6.43
C ILE A 68 1.34 -10.20 6.34
N ALA A 69 2.53 -10.75 6.06
CA ALA A 69 3.72 -9.99 5.76
C ALA A 69 4.12 -10.21 4.28
N PRO A 70 3.75 -9.28 3.38
CA PRO A 70 4.14 -9.33 1.99
C PRO A 70 5.54 -8.73 1.83
N LEU A 71 6.56 -9.56 1.95
CA LEU A 71 7.95 -9.15 1.93
C LEU A 71 8.69 -9.73 0.72
N LYS A 72 9.79 -9.09 0.38
CA LYS A 72 10.80 -9.59 -0.56
C LYS A 72 12.19 -9.43 0.01
N ARG A 73 13.14 -10.24 -0.46
CA ARG A 73 14.57 -10.10 -0.16
C ARG A 73 15.36 -9.86 -1.43
N GLU A 74 16.23 -8.87 -1.38
CA GLU A 74 17.15 -8.51 -2.45
C GLU A 74 18.46 -7.98 -1.85
N ASN A 75 19.59 -8.58 -2.23
CA ASN A 75 20.94 -8.14 -1.78
C ASN A 75 21.07 -7.95 -0.25
N GLY A 76 20.53 -8.87 0.53
CA GLY A 76 20.58 -8.81 2.01
C GLY A 76 19.57 -7.85 2.65
N VAL A 77 18.78 -7.12 1.86
CA VAL A 77 17.72 -6.24 2.35
C VAL A 77 16.37 -6.96 2.25
N ILE A 78 15.65 -7.00 3.35
CA ILE A 78 14.24 -7.39 3.37
C ILE A 78 13.38 -6.12 3.33
N SER A 79 12.40 -6.07 2.45
CA SER A 79 11.47 -4.93 2.33
C SER A 79 10.07 -5.41 1.95
N PHE A 80 9.08 -4.51 1.98
CA PHE A 80 7.77 -4.84 1.43
C PHE A 80 7.85 -5.25 -0.03
N LEU A 81 6.96 -6.14 -0.47
CA LEU A 81 6.66 -6.31 -1.89
C LEU A 81 6.19 -4.96 -2.44
N GLY A 82 6.78 -4.55 -3.56
CA GLY A 82 6.54 -3.22 -4.07
C GLY A 82 7.82 -2.39 -4.16
N ASP A 83 7.65 -1.15 -4.52
CA ASP A 83 8.67 -0.10 -4.48
C ASP A 83 8.04 1.26 -4.17
N ARG A 84 8.89 2.24 -3.85
CA ARG A 84 8.47 3.58 -3.42
C ARG A 84 7.82 4.40 -4.53
N ASP A 85 8.12 4.08 -5.79
CA ASP A 85 7.59 4.83 -6.94
C ASP A 85 6.16 4.41 -7.31
N LEU A 86 5.73 3.19 -6.90
CA LEU A 86 4.43 2.61 -7.26
C LEU A 86 3.49 2.38 -6.07
N TYR A 87 3.95 2.63 -4.84
CA TYR A 87 3.17 2.39 -3.62
C TYR A 87 3.10 3.65 -2.77
N ASP A 88 1.94 4.29 -2.74
CA ASP A 88 1.70 5.40 -1.81
C ASP A 88 1.60 4.92 -0.36
N TYR A 89 1.15 3.68 -0.16
CA TYR A 89 1.04 3.04 1.15
C TYR A 89 1.51 1.60 1.10
N ALA A 90 2.31 1.22 2.08
CA ALA A 90 2.72 -0.16 2.35
C ALA A 90 2.72 -0.42 3.85
N ASP A 91 2.28 -1.61 4.26
CA ASP A 91 2.29 -2.04 5.66
C ASP A 91 2.09 -3.56 5.74
N PHE A 92 2.20 -4.11 6.93
CA PHE A 92 1.70 -5.44 7.23
C PHE A 92 0.18 -5.41 7.38
N LEU A 93 -0.47 -6.48 6.97
CA LEU A 93 -1.89 -6.66 7.26
C LEU A 93 -1.98 -7.42 8.60
N VAL A 94 -2.52 -6.78 9.60
CA VAL A 94 -2.65 -7.37 10.95
C VAL A 94 -4.05 -7.10 11.48
N ARG A 95 -4.73 -8.16 11.90
CA ARG A 95 -6.03 -8.03 12.55
C ARG A 95 -5.86 -7.34 13.91
N LYS A 96 -6.75 -6.39 14.19
CA LYS A 96 -6.75 -5.66 15.46
C LYS A 96 -6.78 -6.62 16.65
N GLY A 97 -5.85 -6.41 17.57
CA GLY A 97 -5.67 -7.23 18.78
C GLY A 97 -4.68 -8.39 18.63
N HIS A 98 -4.11 -8.61 17.44
CA HIS A 98 -3.08 -9.60 17.14
C HIS A 98 -1.70 -8.98 16.88
N GLU A 99 -1.56 -7.66 17.03
CA GLU A 99 -0.35 -6.91 16.67
C GLU A 99 0.88 -7.45 17.41
N ASP A 100 0.79 -7.57 18.75
CA ASP A 100 1.92 -8.02 19.57
C ASP A 100 2.37 -9.44 19.21
N SER A 101 1.42 -10.37 19.04
CA SER A 101 1.75 -11.76 18.68
C SER A 101 2.32 -11.86 17.26
N PHE A 102 1.75 -11.12 16.31
CA PHE A 102 2.24 -11.06 14.94
C PHE A 102 3.68 -10.52 14.86
N TYR A 103 3.95 -9.37 15.47
CA TYR A 103 5.29 -8.76 15.37
C TYR A 103 6.35 -9.53 16.15
N ASN A 104 5.98 -10.21 17.26
CA ASN A 104 6.89 -11.13 17.90
C ASN A 104 7.23 -12.31 16.98
N ALA A 105 6.24 -12.96 16.38
CA ALA A 105 6.45 -14.05 15.44
C ALA A 105 7.25 -13.61 14.20
N LEU A 106 7.03 -12.37 13.72
CA LEU A 106 7.78 -11.81 12.60
C LEU A 106 9.26 -11.67 12.93
N LEU A 107 9.59 -11.10 14.08
CA LEU A 107 11.00 -10.98 14.48
C LEU A 107 11.63 -12.34 14.76
N ASP A 108 10.93 -13.29 15.38
CA ASP A 108 11.41 -14.66 15.60
C ASP A 108 11.70 -15.36 14.25
N TYR A 109 10.85 -15.19 13.25
CA TYR A 109 11.07 -15.71 11.90
C TYR A 109 12.31 -15.07 11.26
N LEU A 110 12.42 -13.74 11.33
CA LEU A 110 13.52 -13.00 10.74
C LEU A 110 14.87 -13.32 11.38
N GLU A 111 14.91 -13.65 12.67
CA GLU A 111 16.15 -14.09 13.36
C GLU A 111 16.73 -15.36 12.73
N GLY A 112 15.91 -16.20 12.11
CA GLY A 112 16.33 -17.41 11.38
C GLY A 112 16.74 -17.18 9.93
N GLU A 113 16.54 -15.97 9.39
CA GLU A 113 16.76 -15.65 7.98
C GLU A 113 18.08 -14.88 7.78
N PRO A 114 18.77 -15.06 6.64
CA PRO A 114 19.94 -14.23 6.32
C PRO A 114 19.52 -12.87 5.80
N TRP A 115 19.70 -11.82 6.60
CA TRP A 115 19.46 -10.43 6.20
C TRP A 115 20.42 -9.47 6.92
N GLU A 116 20.63 -8.30 6.31
CA GLU A 116 21.46 -7.22 6.85
C GLU A 116 20.60 -6.06 7.34
N ARG A 117 19.48 -5.81 6.66
CA ARG A 117 18.57 -4.68 6.93
C ARG A 117 17.12 -5.02 6.59
N LEU A 118 16.22 -4.62 7.47
CA LEU A 118 14.78 -4.55 7.21
C LEU A 118 14.42 -3.10 6.85
N GLU A 119 13.92 -2.88 5.65
CA GLU A 119 13.58 -1.56 5.13
C GLU A 119 12.10 -1.48 4.80
N LEU A 120 11.34 -0.78 5.63
CA LEU A 120 9.90 -0.61 5.48
C LEU A 120 9.62 0.82 5.04
N PHE A 121 8.95 0.97 3.91
CA PHE A 121 8.70 2.26 3.26
C PHE A 121 7.20 2.55 3.18
N SER A 122 6.83 3.80 2.90
CA SER A 122 5.45 4.27 2.68
C SER A 122 4.47 3.90 3.81
N LEU A 123 4.98 3.84 5.05
CA LEU A 123 4.15 3.61 6.23
C LEU A 123 3.32 4.85 6.56
N SER A 124 2.02 4.66 6.80
CA SER A 124 1.19 5.72 7.38
C SER A 124 1.70 6.11 8.77
N GLN A 125 1.56 7.37 9.15
CA GLN A 125 1.90 7.85 10.49
C GLN A 125 1.15 7.08 11.61
N ASP A 126 -0.02 6.53 11.30
CA ASP A 126 -0.86 5.77 12.24
C ASP A 126 -0.62 4.26 12.16
N SER A 127 0.44 3.82 11.45
CA SER A 127 0.78 2.41 11.25
C SER A 127 1.06 1.69 12.57
N CYS A 128 0.50 0.48 12.71
CA CYS A 128 0.82 -0.43 13.81
C CYS A 128 2.30 -0.85 13.79
N THR A 129 2.94 -0.87 12.63
CA THR A 129 4.39 -1.14 12.50
C THR A 129 5.22 -0.13 13.29
N LEU A 130 4.84 1.16 13.25
CA LEU A 130 5.55 2.20 14.01
C LEU A 130 5.32 2.08 15.52
N THR A 131 4.11 1.69 15.94
CA THR A 131 3.73 1.65 17.36
C THR A 131 4.04 0.34 18.06
N HIS A 132 4.18 -0.78 17.34
CA HIS A 132 4.46 -2.11 17.90
C HIS A 132 5.81 -2.66 17.44
N LEU A 133 6.08 -2.78 16.13
CA LEU A 133 7.32 -3.39 15.64
C LEU A 133 8.56 -2.57 16.01
N ALA A 134 8.53 -1.25 15.81
CA ALA A 134 9.71 -0.42 16.05
C ALA A 134 10.15 -0.41 17.53
N PRO A 135 9.26 -0.28 18.54
CA PRO A 135 9.64 -0.44 19.95
C PRO A 135 10.12 -1.87 20.28
N LEU A 136 9.44 -2.91 19.76
CA LEU A 136 9.80 -4.30 20.00
C LEU A 136 11.18 -4.64 19.45
N ALA A 137 11.50 -4.18 18.23
CA ALA A 137 12.82 -4.36 17.63
C ALA A 137 13.93 -3.70 18.45
N ARG A 138 13.70 -2.48 18.96
CA ARG A 138 14.65 -1.83 19.89
C ARG A 138 14.84 -2.63 21.17
N GLN A 139 13.76 -3.16 21.73
CA GLN A 139 13.81 -3.99 22.93
C GLN A 139 14.64 -5.28 22.71
N ARG A 140 14.59 -5.83 21.49
CA ARG A 140 15.42 -6.98 21.10
C ARG A 140 16.84 -6.63 20.72
N GLY A 141 17.24 -5.36 20.80
CA GLY A 141 18.60 -4.87 20.55
C GLY A 141 18.91 -4.49 19.10
N TYR A 142 17.91 -4.42 18.24
CA TYR A 142 18.10 -3.91 16.88
C TYR A 142 18.24 -2.39 16.87
N GLU A 143 19.10 -1.87 15.99
CA GLU A 143 19.12 -0.46 15.67
C GLU A 143 17.92 -0.11 14.80
N VAL A 144 17.10 0.86 15.23
CA VAL A 144 15.87 1.25 14.53
C VAL A 144 15.87 2.73 14.28
N GLU A 145 15.90 3.11 13.00
CA GLU A 145 15.72 4.46 12.53
C GLU A 145 14.32 4.63 11.94
N VAL A 146 13.65 5.74 12.25
CA VAL A 146 12.38 6.16 11.67
C VAL A 146 12.57 7.52 11.06
N ARG A 147 12.25 7.67 9.79
CA ARG A 147 12.35 8.93 9.03
C ARG A 147 11.00 9.28 8.44
N GLU A 148 10.69 10.57 8.42
CA GLU A 148 9.60 11.08 7.58
C GLU A 148 10.06 10.98 6.12
N GLU A 149 9.23 10.37 5.28
CA GLU A 149 9.52 10.11 3.88
C GLU A 149 8.88 11.16 2.99
N ASP A 150 7.58 11.39 3.21
CA ASP A 150 6.80 12.39 2.47
C ASP A 150 5.53 12.76 3.27
N VAL A 151 4.76 13.70 2.73
CA VAL A 151 3.48 14.13 3.30
C VAL A 151 2.36 13.90 2.29
N VAL A 152 1.41 13.06 2.65
CA VAL A 152 0.21 12.80 1.85
C VAL A 152 -0.93 13.71 2.31
N PRO A 153 -1.28 14.76 1.54
CA PRO A 153 -2.38 15.65 1.92
C PRO A 153 -3.72 14.91 1.79
N GLY A 154 -4.47 14.86 2.87
CA GLY A 154 -5.80 14.25 2.92
C GLY A 154 -6.91 15.28 3.07
N LEU A 155 -8.10 14.95 2.57
CA LEU A 155 -9.31 15.73 2.75
C LEU A 155 -10.49 14.80 3.09
N SER A 156 -11.14 15.07 4.23
CA SER A 156 -12.44 14.44 4.50
C SER A 156 -13.50 15.07 3.59
N LEU A 157 -14.05 14.25 2.69
CA LEU A 157 -15.05 14.73 1.74
C LEU A 157 -16.36 15.05 2.46
N PRO A 158 -16.88 16.28 2.33
CA PRO A 158 -18.20 16.64 2.82
C PRO A 158 -19.31 15.90 2.06
N GLU A 159 -20.52 15.90 2.62
CA GLU A 159 -21.68 15.20 2.06
C GLU A 159 -22.14 15.74 0.68
N SER A 160 -21.72 16.94 0.30
CA SER A 160 -22.07 17.53 -0.99
C SER A 160 -21.00 18.47 -1.53
N TRP A 161 -21.04 18.67 -2.85
CA TRP A 161 -20.19 19.64 -3.53
C TRP A 161 -20.36 21.08 -2.99
N ASP A 162 -21.60 21.47 -2.67
CA ASP A 162 -21.87 22.80 -2.11
C ASP A 162 -21.31 22.95 -0.69
N ALA A 163 -21.35 21.89 0.11
CA ALA A 163 -20.71 21.85 1.42
C ALA A 163 -19.20 21.98 1.30
N TYR A 164 -18.58 21.26 0.35
CA TYR A 164 -17.15 21.40 0.04
C TYR A 164 -16.80 22.83 -0.39
N LEU A 165 -17.51 23.40 -1.32
CA LEU A 165 -17.28 24.81 -1.73
C LEU A 165 -17.43 25.78 -0.57
N SER A 166 -18.35 25.51 0.34
CA SER A 166 -18.58 26.36 1.52
C SER A 166 -17.46 26.30 2.54
N SER A 167 -16.74 25.16 2.61
CA SER A 167 -15.58 24.97 3.49
C SER A 167 -14.33 25.72 3.01
N LEU A 168 -14.24 26.05 1.72
CA LEU A 168 -13.11 26.77 1.15
C LEU A 168 -13.10 28.25 1.56
N SER A 169 -11.91 28.84 1.58
CA SER A 169 -11.78 30.30 1.70
C SER A 169 -12.57 31.02 0.58
N ARG A 170 -12.98 32.26 0.84
CA ARG A 170 -13.68 33.06 -0.18
C ARG A 170 -12.89 33.16 -1.49
N LYS A 171 -11.56 33.29 -1.40
CA LYS A 171 -10.66 33.41 -2.54
C LYS A 171 -10.63 32.10 -3.34
N ASP A 172 -10.40 30.97 -2.67
CA ASP A 172 -10.24 29.66 -3.33
C ASP A 172 -11.56 29.23 -3.95
N ARG A 173 -12.69 29.41 -3.26
CA ARG A 173 -14.03 29.15 -3.78
C ARG A 173 -14.34 29.98 -5.04
N HIS A 174 -13.95 31.27 -5.03
CA HIS A 174 -14.15 32.15 -6.20
C HIS A 174 -13.30 31.68 -7.39
N GLU A 175 -12.04 31.35 -7.13
CA GLU A 175 -11.09 30.90 -8.15
C GLU A 175 -11.53 29.55 -8.74
N LEU A 176 -11.96 28.60 -7.92
CA LEU A 176 -12.45 27.30 -8.39
C LEU A 176 -13.70 27.46 -9.27
N ARG A 177 -14.67 28.28 -8.82
CA ARG A 177 -15.86 28.58 -9.62
C ARG A 177 -15.53 29.28 -10.94
N ARG A 178 -14.52 30.14 -10.94
CA ARG A 178 -14.04 30.81 -12.17
C ARG A 178 -13.45 29.81 -13.14
N LYS A 179 -12.61 28.90 -12.66
CA LYS A 179 -11.99 27.85 -13.49
C LYS A 179 -13.03 26.89 -14.09
N LEU A 180 -14.00 26.47 -13.28
CA LEU A 180 -15.08 25.59 -13.76
C LEU A 180 -15.95 26.29 -14.84
N ARG A 181 -16.31 27.55 -14.63
CA ARG A 181 -17.05 28.30 -15.66
C ARG A 181 -16.26 28.47 -16.96
N ARG A 182 -14.95 28.74 -16.84
CA ARG A 182 -14.07 28.83 -18.00
C ARG A 182 -14.03 27.51 -18.77
N LEU A 183 -13.85 26.39 -18.08
CA LEU A 183 -13.86 25.07 -18.71
C LEU A 183 -15.18 24.85 -19.47
N SER A 184 -16.32 25.10 -18.83
CA SER A 184 -17.65 24.91 -19.47
C SER A 184 -17.94 25.87 -20.63
N SER A 185 -17.29 27.04 -20.67
CA SER A 185 -17.50 28.02 -21.74
C SER A 185 -16.56 27.87 -22.94
N GLU A 186 -15.38 27.30 -22.74
CA GLU A 186 -14.35 27.19 -23.78
C GLU A 186 -14.33 25.81 -24.46
N THR A 187 -14.90 24.78 -23.83
CA THR A 187 -14.80 23.39 -24.32
C THR A 187 -16.01 22.57 -23.92
N GLU A 188 -16.53 21.79 -24.87
CA GLU A 188 -17.39 20.67 -24.51
C GLU A 188 -16.54 19.57 -23.89
N TYR A 189 -16.89 19.14 -22.68
CA TYR A 189 -16.18 18.07 -21.97
C TYR A 189 -17.16 17.06 -21.40
N ARG A 190 -16.70 15.83 -21.31
CA ARG A 190 -17.41 14.73 -20.67
C ARG A 190 -16.54 14.15 -19.56
N CYS A 191 -17.12 14.01 -18.37
CA CYS A 191 -16.51 13.22 -17.29
C CYS A 191 -17.23 11.88 -17.23
N TYR A 192 -16.47 10.79 -17.22
CA TYR A 192 -17.00 9.44 -17.09
C TYR A 192 -16.00 8.57 -16.32
N THR A 193 -16.51 7.48 -15.78
CA THR A 193 -15.69 6.41 -15.22
C THR A 193 -15.73 5.25 -16.22
N CYS A 194 -14.56 4.80 -16.68
CA CYS A 194 -14.46 3.61 -17.51
C CYS A 194 -14.90 2.40 -16.67
N SER A 195 -15.90 1.67 -17.13
CA SER A 195 -16.41 0.48 -16.46
C SER A 195 -16.51 -0.73 -17.39
N SER A 196 -16.14 -0.55 -18.66
CA SER A 196 -16.11 -1.62 -19.66
C SER A 196 -14.66 -2.03 -19.93
N PRO A 197 -14.31 -3.33 -19.84
CA PRO A 197 -12.99 -3.81 -20.22
C PRO A 197 -12.61 -3.47 -21.66
N ASP A 198 -13.59 -3.46 -22.59
CA ASP A 198 -13.32 -3.19 -24.00
C ASP A 198 -12.93 -1.72 -24.27
N GLU A 199 -13.37 -0.78 -23.40
CA GLU A 199 -13.03 0.64 -23.50
C GLU A 199 -11.74 0.95 -22.73
N LEU A 200 -11.35 0.09 -21.78
CA LEU A 200 -10.23 0.32 -20.87
C LEU A 200 -8.90 0.45 -21.63
N ASP A 201 -8.64 -0.41 -22.60
CA ASP A 201 -7.37 -0.40 -23.36
C ASP A 201 -7.19 0.93 -24.11
N GLN A 202 -8.25 1.42 -24.74
CA GLN A 202 -8.21 2.71 -25.45
C GLN A 202 -8.07 3.90 -24.49
N ASP A 203 -8.73 3.86 -23.36
CA ASP A 203 -8.65 4.91 -22.34
C ASP A 203 -7.25 4.92 -21.69
N LEU A 204 -6.66 3.75 -21.42
CA LEU A 204 -5.29 3.62 -20.91
C LEU A 204 -4.26 4.14 -21.94
N GLU A 205 -4.39 3.78 -23.20
CA GLU A 205 -3.49 4.29 -24.24
C GLU A 205 -3.52 5.83 -24.32
N SER A 206 -4.72 6.40 -24.29
CA SER A 206 -4.92 7.84 -24.27
C SER A 206 -4.34 8.48 -23.00
N PHE A 207 -4.51 7.84 -21.84
CA PHE A 207 -3.93 8.30 -20.58
C PHE A 207 -2.40 8.28 -20.61
N PHE A 208 -1.78 7.20 -21.09
CA PHE A 208 -0.32 7.11 -21.19
C PHE A 208 0.26 8.13 -22.15
N GLN A 209 -0.41 8.37 -23.28
CA GLN A 209 0.00 9.43 -24.20
C GLN A 209 -0.03 10.81 -23.52
N LEU A 210 -1.12 11.16 -22.86
CA LEU A 210 -1.23 12.43 -22.13
C LEU A 210 -0.21 12.53 -20.97
N MET A 211 0.06 11.43 -20.30
CA MET A 211 1.07 11.38 -19.25
C MET A 211 2.46 11.69 -19.82
N ALA A 212 2.84 11.06 -20.93
CA ALA A 212 4.12 11.30 -21.60
C ALA A 212 4.26 12.77 -22.06
N GLU A 213 3.20 13.35 -22.64
CA GLU A 213 3.18 14.74 -23.12
C GLU A 213 3.18 15.77 -21.98
N SER A 214 2.70 15.41 -20.78
CA SER A 214 2.51 16.36 -19.68
C SER A 214 3.83 16.83 -19.05
N GLN A 215 4.80 15.94 -18.90
CA GLN A 215 6.13 16.21 -18.34
C GLN A 215 7.12 15.13 -18.80
N GLU A 216 8.30 15.55 -19.24
CA GLU A 216 9.38 14.64 -19.67
C GLU A 216 9.77 13.62 -18.57
N ALA A 217 9.79 14.05 -17.29
CA ALA A 217 10.09 13.18 -16.16
C ALA A 217 9.10 12.01 -15.99
N LYS A 218 7.85 12.15 -16.47
CA LYS A 218 6.84 11.12 -16.39
C LYS A 218 6.99 10.03 -17.45
N SER A 219 7.64 10.35 -18.57
CA SER A 219 7.89 9.36 -19.63
C SER A 219 8.78 8.21 -19.17
N ARG A 220 9.59 8.41 -18.11
CA ARG A 220 10.43 7.35 -17.51
C ARG A 220 9.63 6.17 -16.93
N PHE A 221 8.36 6.40 -16.57
CA PHE A 221 7.46 5.36 -16.07
C PHE A 221 6.76 4.58 -17.19
N LEU A 222 6.90 5.02 -18.43
CA LEU A 222 6.28 4.43 -19.61
C LEU A 222 7.33 3.68 -20.43
N THR A 223 8.01 2.76 -19.80
CA THR A 223 8.99 1.89 -20.47
C THR A 223 8.26 0.72 -21.16
N PRO A 224 8.79 0.20 -22.29
CA PRO A 224 8.21 -0.94 -22.98
C PRO A 224 8.41 -2.28 -22.26
N GLU A 225 9.05 -2.30 -21.08
CA GLU A 225 9.33 -3.49 -20.27
C GLU A 225 8.34 -3.65 -19.16
#